data_1f8583887807172d207ffb420629c880
#
_entry.id   1f8583887807172d207ffb420629c880
#
_cell.length_a   1.000
_cell.length_b   1.000
_cell.length_c   1.000
_cell.angle_alpha   90.00
_cell.angle_beta   90.00
_cell.angle_gamma   90.00
#
_symmetry.space_group_name_H-M   'P 1'
#
loop_
_entity.id
_entity.type
_entity.pdbx_description
1 polymer ?
#
loop_
_entity_poly.entity_id
_entity_poly.type
_entity_poly.pdbx_seq_one_letter_code
_entity_poly.pdbx_strand_id
1 'polypeptide(L)'
;MDKMVVRVPVAIKAKVTEDLKLKIIADLQETIKQIDMDLQQFEFAAKQAMQQAAGNLQALPALREQIDAKRAEITNAKQEAEDKLARAKELTMGAEIGHGTLERTVEVEIGTDLEALMGAEIVTEDGKIIAFRG
;
A
#
# COMPACT_ATOMS: atom_id res chain seq x y z
N MET A 1 -20.18 18.65 30.60
CA MET A 1 -19.20 18.78 29.50
C MET A 1 -19.92 19.35 28.29
N ASP A 2 -19.57 20.56 27.90
CA ASP A 2 -20.26 21.23 26.81
C ASP A 2 -19.55 21.07 25.46
N LYS A 3 -18.26 20.78 25.52
CA LYS A 3 -17.41 20.66 24.33
C LYS A 3 -16.43 19.52 24.50
N MET A 4 -16.03 18.95 23.37
CA MET A 4 -15.06 17.86 23.33
C MET A 4 -14.12 18.09 22.15
N VAL A 5 -12.84 17.79 22.36
CA VAL A 5 -11.85 17.83 21.28
C VAL A 5 -11.69 16.43 20.73
N VAL A 6 -11.89 16.26 19.44
CA VAL A 6 -11.78 14.98 18.73
C VAL A 6 -10.80 15.09 17.56
N ARG A 7 -10.25 13.95 17.16
CA ARG A 7 -9.43 13.84 15.96
C ARG A 7 -10.27 13.28 14.83
N VAL A 8 -10.21 13.93 13.69
CA VAL A 8 -10.92 13.48 12.50
C VAL A 8 -9.95 13.29 11.34
N PRO A 9 -10.17 12.29 10.48
CA PRO A 9 -9.29 12.04 9.34
C PRO A 9 -9.49 13.10 8.26
N VAL A 10 -8.40 13.41 7.56
CA VAL A 10 -8.40 14.29 6.39
C VAL A 10 -7.72 13.53 5.27
N ALA A 11 -8.46 13.22 4.22
CA ALA A 11 -7.92 12.50 3.07
C ALA A 11 -7.00 13.42 2.26
N ILE A 12 -5.87 12.90 1.82
CA ILE A 12 -4.98 13.60 0.91
C ILE A 12 -5.23 13.09 -0.50
N LYS A 13 -5.54 13.99 -1.42
CA LYS A 13 -5.66 13.70 -2.85
C LYS A 13 -4.50 14.39 -3.57
N ALA A 14 -3.74 13.62 -4.33
CA ALA A 14 -2.65 14.16 -5.13
C ALA A 14 -3.12 14.30 -6.58
N LYS A 15 -2.90 15.48 -7.16
CA LYS A 15 -3.13 15.69 -8.58
C LYS A 15 -2.00 15.04 -9.37
N VAL A 16 -2.35 14.22 -10.35
CA VAL A 16 -1.37 13.48 -11.16
C VAL A 16 -0.65 14.46 -12.07
N THR A 17 0.66 14.58 -11.84
CA THR A 17 1.60 15.27 -12.73
C THR A 17 2.50 14.24 -13.38
N GLU A 18 3.25 14.63 -14.40
CA GLU A 18 4.24 13.75 -15.04
C GLU A 18 5.26 13.26 -14.01
N ASP A 19 5.78 14.17 -13.17
CA ASP A 19 6.76 13.83 -12.14
C ASP A 19 6.21 12.83 -11.12
N LEU A 20 4.97 13.03 -10.66
CA LEU A 20 4.34 12.11 -9.71
C LEU A 20 4.14 10.73 -10.34
N LYS A 21 3.64 10.70 -11.59
CA LYS A 21 3.44 9.44 -12.31
C LYS A 21 4.74 8.66 -12.48
N LEU A 22 5.81 9.32 -12.89
CA LEU A 22 7.13 8.71 -13.06
C LEU A 22 7.68 8.17 -11.73
N LYS A 23 7.48 8.92 -10.65
CA LYS A 23 7.89 8.49 -9.31
C LYS A 23 7.15 7.23 -8.87
N ILE A 24 5.83 7.20 -9.04
CA ILE A 24 5.01 6.03 -8.69
C ILE A 24 5.46 4.81 -9.47
N ILE A 25 5.68 4.96 -10.77
CA ILE A 25 6.16 3.87 -11.64
C ILE A 25 7.52 3.36 -11.17
N ALA A 26 8.46 4.27 -10.90
CA ALA A 26 9.80 3.90 -10.45
C ALA A 26 9.77 3.16 -9.11
N ASP A 27 8.95 3.63 -8.15
CA ASP A 27 8.81 3.01 -6.85
C ASP A 27 8.23 1.60 -6.97
N LEU A 28 7.23 1.40 -7.84
CA LEU A 28 6.64 0.09 -8.08
C LEU A 28 7.61 -0.87 -8.78
N GLN A 29 8.39 -0.38 -9.72
CA GLN A 29 9.42 -1.18 -10.38
C GLN A 29 10.49 -1.64 -9.39
N GLU A 30 10.88 -0.76 -8.45
CA GLU A 30 11.83 -1.13 -7.40
C GLU A 30 11.23 -2.16 -6.45
N THR A 31 9.95 -2.02 -6.09
CA THR A 31 9.23 -2.99 -5.25
C THR A 31 9.21 -4.36 -5.93
N ILE A 32 8.89 -4.44 -7.22
CA ILE A 32 8.87 -5.69 -7.97
C ILE A 32 10.25 -6.33 -8.01
N LYS A 33 11.28 -5.53 -8.25
CA LYS A 33 12.66 -6.01 -8.24
C LYS A 33 13.04 -6.61 -6.89
N GLN A 34 12.66 -5.95 -5.79
CA GLN A 34 12.91 -6.46 -4.45
C GLN A 34 12.16 -7.76 -4.19
N ILE A 35 10.91 -7.85 -4.62
CA ILE A 35 10.13 -9.09 -4.48
C ILE A 35 10.77 -10.23 -5.26
N ASP A 36 11.25 -9.97 -6.49
CA ASP A 36 11.94 -10.97 -7.28
C ASP A 36 13.21 -11.48 -6.60
N MET A 37 13.98 -10.58 -5.98
CA MET A 37 15.17 -10.98 -5.21
C MET A 37 14.79 -11.82 -4.00
N ASP A 38 13.74 -11.42 -3.28
CA ASP A 38 13.24 -12.15 -2.13
C ASP A 38 12.77 -13.55 -2.54
N LEU A 39 12.09 -13.66 -3.68
CA LEU A 39 11.65 -14.94 -4.23
C LEU A 39 12.83 -15.86 -4.55
N GLN A 40 13.87 -15.33 -5.17
CA GLN A 40 15.08 -16.11 -5.47
C GLN A 40 15.74 -16.62 -4.20
N GLN A 41 15.88 -15.78 -3.19
CA GLN A 41 16.44 -16.17 -1.89
C GLN A 41 15.57 -17.22 -1.21
N PHE A 42 14.25 -17.03 -1.26
CA PHE A 42 13.31 -17.99 -0.71
C PHE A 42 13.40 -19.35 -1.40
N GLU A 43 13.44 -19.39 -2.74
CA GLU A 43 13.54 -20.64 -3.49
C GLU A 43 14.84 -21.39 -3.16
N PHE A 44 15.93 -20.66 -3.02
CA PHE A 44 17.19 -21.27 -2.60
C PHE A 44 17.11 -21.88 -1.20
N ALA A 45 16.57 -21.13 -0.25
CA ALA A 45 16.39 -21.61 1.13
C ALA A 45 15.43 -22.80 1.19
N ALA A 46 14.35 -22.77 0.40
CA ALA A 46 13.39 -23.86 0.33
C ALA A 46 14.04 -25.14 -0.21
N LYS A 47 14.85 -25.01 -1.23
CA LYS A 47 15.60 -26.15 -1.79
C LYS A 47 16.53 -26.76 -0.76
N GLN A 48 17.26 -25.95 -0.02
CA GLN A 48 18.14 -26.44 1.05
C GLN A 48 17.34 -27.14 2.16
N ALA A 49 16.22 -26.54 2.58
CA ALA A 49 15.37 -27.13 3.61
C ALA A 49 14.83 -28.49 3.18
N MET A 50 14.41 -28.63 1.93
CA MET A 50 13.94 -29.91 1.38
C MET A 50 15.05 -30.96 1.33
N GLN A 51 16.26 -30.56 0.96
CA GLN A 51 17.40 -31.44 0.94
C GLN A 51 17.78 -31.96 2.33
N GLN A 52 17.74 -31.08 3.33
CA GLN A 52 18.02 -31.44 4.72
C GLN A 52 16.95 -32.37 5.31
N ALA A 53 15.70 -32.19 4.86
CA ALA A 53 14.58 -33.02 5.32
C ALA A 53 14.41 -34.31 4.53
N ALA A 54 15.21 -34.56 3.50
CA ALA A 54 15.06 -35.72 2.61
C ALA A 54 15.11 -37.05 3.34
N GLY A 55 15.84 -37.15 4.45
CA GLY A 55 15.90 -38.35 5.28
C GLY A 55 14.75 -38.54 6.26
N ASN A 56 13.84 -37.57 6.35
CA ASN A 56 12.70 -37.63 7.26
C ASN A 56 11.39 -37.52 6.48
N LEU A 57 10.88 -38.68 6.06
CA LEU A 57 9.67 -38.77 5.24
C LEU A 57 8.41 -38.25 5.95
N GLN A 58 8.40 -38.26 7.29
CA GLN A 58 7.25 -37.78 8.05
C GLN A 58 7.18 -36.27 8.06
N ALA A 59 8.31 -35.58 8.01
CA ALA A 59 8.36 -34.09 8.03
C ALA A 59 8.14 -33.46 6.65
N LEU A 60 8.39 -34.18 5.57
CA LEU A 60 8.34 -33.65 4.20
C LEU A 60 6.98 -33.04 3.80
N PRO A 61 5.83 -33.70 4.06
CA PRO A 61 4.54 -33.13 3.64
C PRO A 61 4.24 -31.77 4.28
N ALA A 62 4.50 -31.65 5.59
CA ALA A 62 4.28 -30.41 6.31
C ALA A 62 5.23 -29.31 5.82
N LEU A 63 6.49 -29.65 5.54
CA LEU A 63 7.47 -28.71 5.02
C LEU A 63 7.08 -28.20 3.64
N ARG A 64 6.62 -29.10 2.74
CA ARG A 64 6.13 -28.71 1.42
C ARG A 64 4.96 -27.77 1.50
N GLU A 65 4.02 -28.03 2.41
CA GLU A 65 2.86 -27.19 2.61
C GLU A 65 3.27 -25.78 3.05
N GLN A 66 4.21 -25.68 3.97
CA GLN A 66 4.74 -24.39 4.43
C GLN A 66 5.45 -23.63 3.31
N ILE A 67 6.26 -24.33 2.52
CA ILE A 67 6.96 -23.73 1.38
C ILE A 67 5.98 -23.25 0.33
N ASP A 68 4.99 -24.05 -0.02
CA ASP A 68 3.99 -23.67 -1.03
C ASP A 68 3.15 -22.49 -0.57
N ALA A 69 2.78 -22.44 0.72
CA ALA A 69 2.04 -21.32 1.28
C ALA A 69 2.85 -20.01 1.23
N LYS A 70 4.12 -20.08 1.59
CA LYS A 70 5.01 -18.90 1.55
C LYS A 70 5.29 -18.46 0.11
N ARG A 71 5.49 -19.41 -0.79
CA ARG A 71 5.67 -19.10 -2.22
C ARG A 71 4.45 -18.38 -2.78
N ALA A 72 3.25 -18.86 -2.46
CA ALA A 72 2.00 -18.22 -2.89
C ALA A 72 1.88 -16.80 -2.36
N GLU A 73 2.27 -16.57 -1.10
CA GLU A 73 2.27 -15.24 -0.50
C GLU A 73 3.18 -14.28 -1.28
N ILE A 74 4.39 -14.71 -1.60
CA ILE A 74 5.37 -13.88 -2.33
C ILE A 74 4.90 -13.63 -3.77
N THR A 75 4.40 -14.65 -4.46
CA THR A 75 3.93 -14.51 -5.85
C THR A 75 2.68 -13.67 -5.93
N ASN A 76 1.79 -13.73 -4.94
CA ASN A 76 0.62 -12.87 -4.86
C ASN A 76 1.03 -11.41 -4.64
N ALA A 77 2.01 -11.15 -3.78
CA ALA A 77 2.54 -9.81 -3.57
C ALA A 77 3.13 -9.24 -4.87
N LYS A 78 3.83 -10.06 -5.62
CA LYS A 78 4.37 -9.66 -6.94
C LYS A 78 3.25 -9.30 -7.90
N GLN A 79 2.22 -10.15 -7.99
CA GLN A 79 1.08 -9.91 -8.87
C GLN A 79 0.37 -8.61 -8.54
N GLU A 80 0.15 -8.33 -7.24
CA GLU A 80 -0.45 -7.08 -6.80
C GLU A 80 0.39 -5.86 -7.20
N ALA A 81 1.71 -5.96 -7.06
CA ALA A 81 2.61 -4.88 -7.45
C ALA A 81 2.61 -4.67 -8.97
N GLU A 82 2.57 -5.74 -9.76
CA GLU A 82 2.46 -5.67 -11.22
C GLU A 82 1.15 -5.04 -11.66
N ASP A 83 0.03 -5.39 -11.01
CA ASP A 83 -1.27 -4.80 -11.29
C ASP A 83 -1.30 -3.31 -10.97
N LYS A 84 -0.68 -2.92 -9.85
CA LYS A 84 -0.54 -1.50 -9.50
C LYS A 84 0.31 -0.74 -10.52
N LEU A 85 1.38 -1.37 -11.00
CA LEU A 85 2.25 -0.78 -12.02
C LEU A 85 1.48 -0.55 -13.32
N ALA A 86 0.69 -1.53 -13.75
CA ALA A 86 -0.14 -1.40 -14.94
C ALA A 86 -1.12 -0.23 -14.80
N ARG A 87 -1.77 -0.11 -13.64
CA ARG A 87 -2.69 1.02 -13.38
C ARG A 87 -1.96 2.35 -13.33
N ALA A 88 -0.76 2.38 -12.75
CA ALA A 88 0.04 3.61 -12.70
C ALA A 88 0.41 4.13 -14.08
N LYS A 89 0.73 3.23 -15.01
CA LYS A 89 1.04 3.59 -16.39
C LYS A 89 -0.15 4.19 -17.13
N GLU A 90 -1.36 3.91 -16.69
CA GLU A 90 -2.59 4.41 -17.27
C GLU A 90 -3.10 5.69 -16.62
N LEU A 91 -2.43 6.21 -15.59
CA LEU A 91 -2.84 7.44 -14.92
C LEU A 91 -2.91 8.62 -15.90
N THR A 92 -4.02 9.34 -15.86
CA THR A 92 -4.26 10.52 -16.68
C THR A 92 -3.73 11.76 -15.99
N MET A 93 -3.04 12.64 -16.71
CA MET A 93 -2.58 13.92 -16.18
C MET A 93 -3.76 14.73 -15.65
N GLY A 94 -3.61 15.30 -14.46
CA GLY A 94 -4.64 16.11 -13.81
C GLY A 94 -5.68 15.34 -13.04
N ALA A 95 -5.71 14.02 -13.14
CA ALA A 95 -6.58 13.18 -12.30
C ALA A 95 -6.14 13.28 -10.84
N GLU A 96 -7.07 13.04 -9.92
CA GLU A 96 -6.77 13.01 -8.49
C GLU A 96 -6.73 11.58 -7.98
N ILE A 97 -5.69 11.26 -7.22
CA ILE A 97 -5.52 9.92 -6.61
C ILE A 97 -5.36 10.06 -5.11
N GLY A 98 -5.80 9.04 -4.38
CA GLY A 98 -5.56 8.96 -2.94
C GLY A 98 -4.06 8.88 -2.65
N HIS A 99 -3.57 9.70 -1.73
CA HIS A 99 -2.15 9.80 -1.43
C HIS A 99 -1.84 9.79 0.06
N GLY A 100 -2.75 9.29 0.84
CA GLY A 100 -2.59 9.17 2.29
C GLY A 100 -3.70 9.87 3.07
N THR A 101 -3.50 9.94 4.37
CA THR A 101 -4.46 10.51 5.30
C THR A 101 -3.71 11.25 6.39
N LEU A 102 -4.19 12.42 6.73
CA LEU A 102 -3.77 13.16 7.91
C LEU A 102 -4.93 13.23 8.90
N GLU A 103 -4.64 13.65 10.11
CA GLU A 103 -5.65 13.89 11.12
C GLU A 103 -5.64 15.37 11.50
N ARG A 104 -6.82 15.91 11.78
CA ARG A 104 -6.96 17.23 12.37
C ARG A 104 -7.71 17.15 13.69
N THR A 105 -7.46 18.09 14.56
CA THR A 105 -8.14 18.23 15.84
C THR A 105 -9.27 19.22 15.68
N VAL A 106 -10.49 18.84 16.09
CA VAL A 106 -11.68 19.67 15.99
C VAL A 106 -12.40 19.71 17.32
N GLU A 107 -12.87 20.87 17.72
CA GLU A 107 -13.72 21.04 18.89
C GLU A 107 -15.17 20.82 18.47
N VAL A 108 -15.85 19.89 19.14
CA VAL A 108 -17.25 19.54 18.86
C VAL A 108 -18.10 19.79 20.08
N GLU A 109 -19.38 20.07 19.84
CA GLU A 109 -20.37 20.30 20.89
C GLU A 109 -21.71 19.68 20.48
N ILE A 110 -22.68 19.73 21.38
CA ILE A 110 -24.03 19.26 21.05
C ILE A 110 -24.60 20.12 19.94
N GLY A 111 -25.05 19.44 18.86
CA GLY A 111 -25.55 20.11 17.66
C GLY A 111 -24.54 20.15 16.52
N THR A 112 -23.26 19.83 16.77
CA THR A 112 -22.27 19.73 15.71
C THR A 112 -22.63 18.60 14.73
N ASP A 113 -22.54 18.88 13.44
CA ASP A 113 -22.75 17.88 12.39
C ASP A 113 -21.47 17.07 12.17
N LEU A 114 -21.48 15.82 12.63
CA LEU A 114 -20.34 14.93 12.49
C LEU A 114 -20.04 14.60 11.02
N GLU A 115 -21.06 14.45 10.19
CA GLU A 115 -20.87 14.13 8.78
C GLU A 115 -20.09 15.23 8.06
N ALA A 116 -20.36 16.49 8.40
CA ALA A 116 -19.66 17.62 7.83
C ALA A 116 -18.15 17.63 8.18
N LEU A 117 -17.77 16.97 9.30
CA LEU A 117 -16.37 16.89 9.71
C LEU A 117 -15.60 15.78 9.01
N MET A 118 -16.29 14.77 8.49
CA MET A 118 -15.66 13.54 7.99
C MET A 118 -15.29 13.59 6.52
N GLY A 119 -15.71 14.60 5.79
CA GLY A 119 -15.47 14.71 4.35
C GLY A 119 -14.30 15.60 3.94
N ALA A 120 -13.50 16.05 4.90
CA ALA A 120 -12.42 16.99 4.60
C ALA A 120 -11.32 16.35 3.77
N GLU A 121 -10.86 17.08 2.74
CA GLU A 121 -9.79 16.65 1.85
C GLU A 121 -8.76 17.74 1.66
N ILE A 122 -7.51 17.36 1.49
CA ILE A 122 -6.42 18.22 1.06
C ILE A 122 -6.03 17.78 -0.34
N VAL A 123 -5.97 18.73 -1.28
CA VAL A 123 -5.51 18.45 -2.64
C VAL A 123 -4.10 19.00 -2.79
N THR A 124 -3.21 18.15 -3.28
CA THR A 124 -1.79 18.52 -3.49
C THR A 124 -1.40 18.40 -4.96
N GLU A 125 -0.38 19.14 -5.35
CA GLU A 125 0.27 19.03 -6.65
C GLU A 125 1.78 19.15 -6.42
N ASP A 126 2.51 18.13 -6.81
CA ASP A 126 3.97 18.02 -6.60
C ASP A 126 4.37 18.29 -5.14
N GLY A 127 3.61 17.74 -4.21
CA GLY A 127 3.88 17.85 -2.78
C GLY A 127 3.37 19.13 -2.11
N LYS A 128 2.81 20.06 -2.86
CA LYS A 128 2.30 21.33 -2.31
C LYS A 128 0.78 21.32 -2.26
N ILE A 129 0.25 21.87 -1.18
CA ILE A 129 -1.22 22.01 -1.03
C ILE A 129 -1.71 23.08 -1.98
N ILE A 130 -2.70 22.72 -2.81
CA ILE A 130 -3.32 23.64 -3.76
C ILE A 130 -4.79 23.92 -3.45
N ALA A 131 -5.44 23.08 -2.65
CA ALA A 131 -6.84 23.27 -2.29
C ALA A 131 -7.22 22.51 -1.03
N PHE A 132 -8.25 23.01 -0.36
CA PHE A 132 -8.94 22.33 0.72
C PHE A 132 -10.39 22.09 0.28
N ARG A 133 -10.95 20.92 0.61
CA ARG A 133 -12.33 20.56 0.32
C ARG A 133 -13.02 20.01 1.56
N GLY A 134 -14.31 20.15 1.60
CA GLY A 134 -15.16 19.72 2.70
C GLY A 134 -15.28 20.75 3.80
#